data_c0244a5d5679b8bd6777944f35537c0c
#
_entry.id   c0244a5d5679b8bd6777944f35537c0c
#
_cell.length_a   1.000
_cell.length_b   1.000
_cell.length_c   1.000
_cell.angle_alpha   90.00
_cell.angle_beta   90.00
_cell.angle_gamma   90.00
#
_symmetry.space_group_name_H-M   'P 1'
#
loop_
_entity.id
_entity.type
_entity.pdbx_description
1 polymer ?
#
loop_
_entity_poly.entity_id
_entity_poly.type
_entity_poly.pdbx_seq_one_letter_code
_entity_poly.pdbx_strand_id
1 'polypeptide(L)'
;SIGMVSDSSWNKLENSLSYLHRSKSNFSNIGNKAKKLSKALKNSNNINDIYISLISELDSSEDIVLNVNDNKIDQFGDPLVDRNISKDFALEMMFRDTVSYLPDDILCKVDRAAMANSLETRVPFLDHRVVEYAWNLPFEMKIKNNTGKWGLRKILSKYVPTEITDRPKTGFAVPIGEWLRGPLKEWAEDLINEEKLIRQGYINHKKVRNIWEMHQSRSYDYTSQIWSILMFQCWLEAE
;
A
#
# COMPACT_ATOMS: atom_id res chain seq x y z
N SER A 1 -25.96 1.93 4.52
CA SER A 1 -25.98 2.96 5.58
C SER A 1 -24.74 2.82 6.47
N ILE A 2 -23.60 3.24 5.95
CA ILE A 2 -22.31 3.29 6.66
C ILE A 2 -22.24 4.52 7.61
N GLY A 3 -23.13 5.48 7.45
CA GLY A 3 -23.16 6.75 8.19
C GLY A 3 -23.80 6.77 9.58
N MET A 4 -24.05 5.62 10.22
CA MET A 4 -24.77 5.57 11.49
C MET A 4 -23.91 5.34 12.76
N VAL A 5 -22.60 5.31 12.64
CA VAL A 5 -21.73 5.14 13.82
C VAL A 5 -21.21 6.52 14.24
N SER A 6 -21.49 6.93 15.48
CA SER A 6 -21.09 8.26 15.97
C SER A 6 -19.56 8.37 16.07
N ASP A 7 -19.04 9.60 15.90
CA ASP A 7 -17.60 9.89 16.04
C ASP A 7 -17.02 9.42 17.38
N SER A 8 -17.82 9.49 18.45
CA SER A 8 -17.41 8.99 19.78
C SER A 8 -17.22 7.47 19.81
N SER A 9 -17.99 6.72 19.02
CA SER A 9 -17.86 5.26 18.92
C SER A 9 -16.65 4.85 18.12
N TRP A 10 -16.34 5.57 17.03
CA TRP A 10 -15.12 5.39 16.25
C TRP A 10 -13.87 5.70 17.07
N ASN A 11 -13.85 6.80 17.81
CA ASN A 11 -12.72 7.16 18.68
C ASN A 11 -12.51 6.14 19.82
N LYS A 12 -13.59 5.55 20.36
CA LYS A 12 -13.48 4.46 21.35
C LYS A 12 -12.90 3.20 20.73
N LEU A 13 -13.26 2.87 19.50
CA LEU A 13 -12.74 1.71 18.77
C LEU A 13 -11.26 1.90 18.42
N GLU A 14 -10.86 3.08 17.97
CA GLU A 14 -9.44 3.44 17.75
C GLU A 14 -8.61 3.33 19.05
N ASN A 15 -9.11 3.89 20.14
CA ASN A 15 -8.45 3.81 21.44
C ASN A 15 -8.34 2.37 21.95
N SER A 16 -9.37 1.56 21.78
CA SER A 16 -9.35 0.14 22.16
C SER A 16 -8.37 -0.66 21.31
N LEU A 17 -8.31 -0.40 20.01
CA LEU A 17 -7.36 -1.04 19.07
C LEU A 17 -5.92 -0.62 19.33
N SER A 18 -5.67 0.65 19.73
CA SER A 18 -4.34 1.13 20.13
C SER A 18 -3.84 0.47 21.43
N TYR A 19 -4.76 0.11 22.32
CA TYR A 19 -4.42 -0.62 23.55
C TYR A 19 -4.02 -2.08 23.28
N LEU A 20 -4.65 -2.72 22.31
CA LEU A 20 -4.30 -4.07 21.84
C LEU A 20 -2.94 -4.12 21.12
N HIS A 21 -2.48 -3.00 20.60
CA HIS A 21 -1.18 -2.88 19.93
C HIS A 21 0.02 -3.08 20.90
N ARG A 22 -0.14 -2.85 22.18
CA ARG A 22 0.91 -3.02 23.19
C ARG A 22 1.26 -4.45 23.56
N SER A 23 0.51 -5.44 23.10
CA SER A 23 0.66 -6.84 23.47
C SER A 23 1.03 -7.73 22.28
N LYS A 24 2.32 -8.13 22.20
CA LYS A 24 2.94 -9.18 21.36
C LYS A 24 2.80 -9.09 19.84
N SER A 25 3.90 -9.35 19.11
CA SER A 25 4.18 -9.09 17.69
C SER A 25 3.17 -9.60 16.64
N ASN A 26 2.35 -10.59 16.93
CA ASN A 26 1.34 -11.09 15.99
C ASN A 26 0.00 -10.32 16.05
N PHE A 27 -0.29 -9.64 17.15
CA PHE A 27 -1.47 -8.79 17.30
C PHE A 27 -1.28 -7.39 16.70
N SER A 28 -0.04 -6.92 16.56
CA SER A 28 0.26 -5.60 15.97
C SER A 28 -0.24 -5.47 14.53
N ASN A 29 -0.07 -6.51 13.72
CA ASN A 29 -0.54 -6.51 12.33
C ASN A 29 -2.06 -6.47 12.19
N ILE A 30 -2.79 -7.10 13.09
CA ILE A 30 -4.28 -7.09 13.09
C ILE A 30 -4.77 -5.72 13.55
N GLY A 31 -4.17 -5.14 14.59
CA GLY A 31 -4.48 -3.80 15.07
C GLY A 31 -4.26 -2.71 14.02
N ASN A 32 -3.13 -2.74 13.32
CA ASN A 32 -2.83 -1.79 12.25
C ASN A 32 -3.81 -1.91 11.07
N LYS A 33 -4.14 -3.13 10.65
CA LYS A 33 -5.12 -3.36 9.59
C LYS A 33 -6.53 -2.89 10.00
N ALA A 34 -6.94 -3.18 11.22
CA ALA A 34 -8.23 -2.75 11.74
C ALA A 34 -8.30 -1.23 11.86
N LYS A 35 -7.22 -0.56 12.30
CA LYS A 35 -7.13 0.89 12.37
C LYS A 35 -7.17 1.53 10.98
N LYS A 36 -6.41 0.99 10.00
CA LYS A 36 -6.42 1.46 8.60
C LYS A 36 -7.83 1.32 8.01
N LEU A 37 -8.49 0.19 8.22
CA LEU A 37 -9.86 -0.04 7.75
C LEU A 37 -10.88 0.89 8.43
N SER A 38 -10.80 1.05 9.74
CA SER A 38 -11.66 1.96 10.51
C SER A 38 -11.56 3.40 10.00
N LYS A 39 -10.33 3.87 9.74
CA LYS A 39 -10.06 5.19 9.19
C LYS A 39 -10.58 5.34 7.76
N ALA A 40 -10.36 4.34 6.91
CA ALA A 40 -10.89 4.29 5.57
C ALA A 40 -12.41 4.44 5.57
N LEU A 41 -13.11 3.69 6.42
CA LEU A 41 -14.57 3.72 6.55
C LEU A 41 -15.10 5.05 7.13
N LYS A 42 -14.36 5.69 8.03
CA LYS A 42 -14.77 6.95 8.67
C LYS A 42 -14.71 8.12 7.69
N ASN A 43 -13.68 8.18 6.86
CA ASN A 43 -13.36 9.33 6.02
C ASN A 43 -13.86 9.18 4.57
N SER A 44 -14.53 8.06 4.24
CA SER A 44 -14.92 7.76 2.88
C SER A 44 -16.40 8.06 2.63
N ASN A 45 -16.67 8.83 1.60
CA ASN A 45 -18.02 9.12 1.10
C ASN A 45 -18.47 8.11 0.03
N ASN A 46 -17.51 7.46 -0.60
CA ASN A 46 -17.73 6.50 -1.69
C ASN A 46 -16.69 5.39 -1.67
N ILE A 47 -16.86 4.43 -2.58
CA ILE A 47 -15.98 3.26 -2.73
C ILE A 47 -14.55 3.65 -3.14
N ASN A 48 -14.40 4.70 -3.94
CA ASN A 48 -13.10 5.18 -4.39
C ASN A 48 -12.29 5.71 -3.22
N ASP A 49 -12.90 6.47 -2.32
CA ASP A 49 -12.23 6.98 -1.12
C ASP A 49 -11.73 5.83 -0.25
N ILE A 50 -12.51 4.75 -0.14
CA ILE A 50 -12.08 3.54 0.59
C ILE A 50 -10.85 2.92 -0.07
N TYR A 51 -10.87 2.73 -1.39
CA TYR A 51 -9.74 2.18 -2.12
C TYR A 51 -8.49 3.04 -1.96
N ILE A 52 -8.60 4.33 -2.20
CA ILE A 52 -7.49 5.30 -2.04
C ILE A 52 -6.93 5.24 -0.62
N SER A 53 -7.79 5.26 0.40
CA SER A 53 -7.35 5.18 1.79
C SER A 53 -6.65 3.85 2.14
N LEU A 54 -7.02 2.75 1.48
CA LEU A 54 -6.36 1.46 1.68
C LEU A 54 -4.98 1.37 1.03
N ILE A 55 -4.78 2.00 -0.14
CA ILE A 55 -3.50 1.99 -0.85
C ILE A 55 -2.57 3.13 -0.41
N SER A 56 -3.10 4.23 0.15
CA SER A 56 -2.30 5.35 0.62
C SER A 56 -1.43 4.95 1.82
N GLU A 57 -0.15 5.29 1.74
CA GLU A 57 0.79 5.07 2.84
C GLU A 57 0.83 6.27 3.81
N LEU A 58 0.53 7.47 3.33
CA LEU A 58 0.42 8.68 4.13
C LEU A 58 -1.05 8.97 4.45
N ASP A 59 -1.30 9.32 5.68
CA ASP A 59 -2.64 9.70 6.16
C ASP A 59 -3.13 11.01 5.54
N SER A 60 -2.21 11.97 5.38
CA SER A 60 -2.36 13.20 4.64
C SER A 60 -0.98 13.62 4.14
N SER A 61 -0.84 13.77 2.82
CA SER A 61 0.39 14.31 2.22
C SER A 61 0.62 15.77 2.61
N GLU A 62 -0.47 16.54 2.82
CA GLU A 62 -0.47 17.94 3.22
C GLU A 62 0.21 18.17 4.58
N ASP A 63 0.18 17.17 5.46
CA ASP A 63 0.86 17.23 6.75
C ASP A 63 2.39 17.10 6.65
N ILE A 64 2.88 16.44 5.64
CA ILE A 64 4.30 16.10 5.48
C ILE A 64 4.97 16.95 4.41
N VAL A 65 4.31 17.19 3.28
CA VAL A 65 4.84 18.00 2.19
C VAL A 65 4.48 19.47 2.42
N LEU A 66 5.48 20.35 2.33
CA LEU A 66 5.29 21.78 2.48
C LEU A 66 4.87 22.40 1.13
N ASN A 67 4.11 23.49 1.19
CA ASN A 67 3.70 24.28 0.01
C ASN A 67 2.93 23.47 -1.05
N VAL A 68 2.15 22.50 -0.62
CA VAL A 68 1.20 21.82 -1.52
C VAL A 68 0.14 22.84 -1.92
N ASN A 69 0.09 23.23 -3.19
CA ASN A 69 -1.03 24.00 -3.71
C ASN A 69 -2.27 23.10 -3.70
N ASP A 70 -3.39 23.60 -3.19
CA ASP A 70 -4.72 22.97 -3.12
C ASP A 70 -5.31 22.57 -4.49
N ASN A 71 -4.63 22.81 -5.58
CA ASN A 71 -4.93 22.18 -6.85
C ASN A 71 -4.80 20.69 -6.63
N LYS A 72 -5.94 20.03 -6.41
CA LYS A 72 -6.09 18.59 -6.34
C LYS A 72 -5.17 17.96 -7.37
N ILE A 73 -3.98 17.60 -6.94
CA ILE A 73 -3.14 16.69 -7.71
C ILE A 73 -4.00 15.44 -7.74
N ASP A 74 -4.57 15.19 -8.90
CA ASP A 74 -5.27 13.94 -9.16
C ASP A 74 -4.32 12.83 -8.69
N GLN A 75 -4.69 12.13 -7.63
CA GLN A 75 -3.76 11.25 -6.89
C GLN A 75 -3.13 10.19 -7.80
N PHE A 76 -3.66 10.05 -9.00
CA PHE A 76 -3.18 9.10 -9.98
C PHE A 76 -2.79 9.74 -11.32
N GLY A 77 -3.04 11.04 -11.55
CA GLY A 77 -2.69 11.73 -12.79
C GLY A 77 -3.30 11.15 -14.06
N ASP A 78 -4.13 10.11 -13.94
CA ASP A 78 -4.71 9.38 -15.05
C ASP A 78 -6.22 9.60 -15.11
N PRO A 79 -6.73 10.25 -16.17
CA PRO A 79 -8.16 10.44 -16.38
C PRO A 79 -8.96 9.12 -16.49
N LEU A 80 -8.30 7.99 -16.66
CA LEU A 80 -8.95 6.67 -16.65
C LEU A 80 -9.34 6.23 -15.23
N VAL A 81 -8.68 6.73 -14.21
CA VAL A 81 -8.95 6.36 -12.81
C VAL A 81 -10.25 6.99 -12.29
N ASP A 82 -10.69 8.11 -12.86
CA ASP A 82 -11.98 8.75 -12.53
C ASP A 82 -13.19 8.07 -13.20
N ARG A 83 -13.00 7.09 -14.07
CA ARG A 83 -14.08 6.35 -14.71
C ARG A 83 -14.51 5.19 -13.84
N ASN A 84 -15.74 5.23 -13.34
CA ASN A 84 -16.39 4.06 -12.75
C ASN A 84 -16.69 3.05 -13.88
N ILE A 85 -15.84 2.06 -14.05
CA ILE A 85 -15.96 1.04 -15.11
C ILE A 85 -16.99 -0.01 -14.73
N SER A 86 -17.14 -0.27 -13.44
CA SER A 86 -18.08 -1.27 -12.96
C SER A 86 -18.81 -0.79 -11.70
N LYS A 87 -20.08 -1.21 -11.58
CA LYS A 87 -20.85 -1.10 -10.33
C LYS A 87 -20.43 -2.17 -9.30
N ASP A 88 -19.72 -3.19 -9.75
CA ASP A 88 -19.16 -4.23 -8.88
C ASP A 88 -17.84 -3.74 -8.28
N PHE A 89 -17.81 -3.64 -6.97
CA PHE A 89 -16.65 -3.15 -6.21
C PHE A 89 -15.37 -3.95 -6.49
N ALA A 90 -15.47 -5.27 -6.58
CA ALA A 90 -14.28 -6.11 -6.79
C ALA A 90 -13.72 -5.94 -8.22
N LEU A 91 -14.58 -5.78 -9.22
CA LEU A 91 -14.14 -5.50 -10.59
C LEU A 91 -13.52 -4.12 -10.70
N GLU A 92 -14.09 -3.12 -10.03
CA GLU A 92 -13.53 -1.77 -9.97
C GLU A 92 -12.14 -1.76 -9.32
N MET A 93 -11.96 -2.46 -8.19
CA MET A 93 -10.64 -2.59 -7.56
C MET A 93 -9.64 -3.32 -8.46
N MET A 94 -10.04 -4.42 -9.12
CA MET A 94 -9.17 -5.12 -10.06
C MET A 94 -8.72 -4.23 -11.21
N PHE A 95 -9.61 -3.37 -11.71
CA PHE A 95 -9.26 -2.43 -12.75
C PHE A 95 -8.24 -1.41 -12.26
N ARG A 96 -8.48 -0.79 -11.10
CA ARG A 96 -7.56 0.19 -10.51
C ARG A 96 -6.19 -0.39 -10.24
N ASP A 97 -6.12 -1.60 -9.69
CA ASP A 97 -4.85 -2.30 -9.52
C ASP A 97 -4.14 -2.56 -10.87
N THR A 98 -4.90 -2.82 -11.92
CA THR A 98 -4.34 -3.09 -13.26
C THR A 98 -3.69 -1.84 -13.87
N VAL A 99 -4.27 -0.65 -13.64
CA VAL A 99 -3.78 0.60 -14.25
C VAL A 99 -2.83 1.40 -13.34
N SER A 100 -2.70 1.05 -12.05
CA SER A 100 -1.81 1.73 -11.12
C SER A 100 -0.80 0.77 -10.47
N TYR A 101 -1.23 -0.08 -9.54
CA TYR A 101 -0.33 -0.96 -8.79
C TYR A 101 0.49 -1.91 -9.68
N LEU A 102 -0.13 -2.47 -10.72
CA LEU A 102 0.55 -3.39 -11.62
C LEU A 102 1.71 -2.72 -12.37
N PRO A 103 1.54 -1.59 -13.09
CA PRO A 103 2.63 -0.94 -13.80
C PRO A 103 3.63 -0.28 -12.85
N ASP A 104 3.17 0.46 -11.84
CA ASP A 104 4.01 1.37 -11.07
C ASP A 104 4.80 0.69 -9.94
N ASP A 105 4.31 -0.44 -9.40
CA ASP A 105 5.02 -1.23 -8.39
C ASP A 105 5.55 -2.54 -8.97
N ILE A 106 4.66 -3.45 -9.37
CA ILE A 106 5.05 -4.84 -9.68
C ILE A 106 5.91 -4.91 -10.92
N LEU A 107 5.49 -4.32 -12.03
CA LEU A 107 6.24 -4.40 -13.29
C LEU A 107 7.50 -3.56 -13.25
N CYS A 108 7.45 -2.37 -12.66
CA CYS A 108 8.61 -1.52 -12.46
C CYS A 108 9.70 -2.24 -11.65
N LYS A 109 9.33 -2.91 -10.57
CA LYS A 109 10.25 -3.68 -9.73
C LYS A 109 10.86 -4.86 -10.48
N VAL A 110 10.04 -5.65 -11.16
CA VAL A 110 10.49 -6.83 -11.92
C VAL A 110 11.43 -6.42 -13.04
N ASP A 111 11.05 -5.40 -13.82
CA ASP A 111 11.85 -4.90 -14.95
C ASP A 111 13.21 -4.38 -14.48
N ARG A 112 13.23 -3.49 -13.49
CA ARG A 112 14.49 -2.90 -13.00
C ARG A 112 15.41 -3.95 -12.39
N ALA A 113 14.89 -4.88 -11.60
CA ALA A 113 15.69 -5.94 -11.00
C ALA A 113 16.26 -6.91 -12.05
N ALA A 114 15.48 -7.24 -13.08
CA ALA A 114 15.92 -8.09 -14.17
C ALA A 114 16.95 -7.37 -15.07
N MET A 115 16.66 -6.14 -15.48
CA MET A 115 17.55 -5.35 -16.35
C MET A 115 18.86 -5.01 -15.68
N ALA A 116 18.90 -4.83 -14.37
CA ALA A 116 20.15 -4.67 -13.62
C ALA A 116 21.12 -5.87 -13.79
N ASN A 117 20.57 -7.02 -14.18
CA ASN A 117 21.35 -8.24 -14.50
C ASN A 117 21.33 -8.56 -15.99
N SER A 118 20.97 -7.59 -16.86
CA SER A 118 20.86 -7.77 -18.31
C SER A 118 19.91 -8.89 -18.73
N LEU A 119 18.85 -9.13 -17.94
CA LEU A 119 17.86 -10.16 -18.19
C LEU A 119 16.54 -9.53 -18.62
N GLU A 120 16.09 -9.81 -19.83
CA GLU A 120 14.75 -9.45 -20.27
C GLU A 120 13.71 -10.43 -19.74
N THR A 121 12.62 -9.91 -19.15
CA THR A 121 11.50 -10.71 -18.66
C THR A 121 10.28 -10.56 -19.54
N ARG A 122 9.56 -11.66 -19.80
CA ARG A 122 8.28 -11.69 -20.48
C ARG A 122 7.25 -12.43 -19.63
N VAL A 123 6.19 -11.73 -19.25
CA VAL A 123 5.15 -12.27 -18.36
C VAL A 123 3.96 -12.75 -19.21
N PRO A 124 3.71 -14.06 -19.32
CA PRO A 124 2.65 -14.59 -20.19
C PRO A 124 1.25 -14.07 -19.88
N PHE A 125 0.96 -13.77 -18.61
CA PHE A 125 -0.32 -13.21 -18.18
C PHE A 125 -0.54 -11.75 -18.56
N LEU A 126 0.47 -11.07 -19.11
CA LEU A 126 0.36 -9.70 -19.63
C LEU A 126 0.20 -9.66 -21.16
N ASP A 127 0.15 -10.81 -21.83
CA ASP A 127 -0.28 -10.86 -23.22
C ASP A 127 -1.71 -10.29 -23.33
N HIS A 128 -1.90 -9.30 -24.22
CA HIS A 128 -3.17 -8.59 -24.34
C HIS A 128 -4.35 -9.53 -24.56
N ARG A 129 -4.17 -10.63 -25.30
CA ARG A 129 -5.20 -11.64 -25.54
C ARG A 129 -5.62 -12.36 -24.26
N VAL A 130 -4.65 -12.63 -23.37
CA VAL A 130 -4.90 -13.23 -22.05
C VAL A 130 -5.61 -12.24 -21.14
N VAL A 131 -5.20 -10.99 -21.17
CA VAL A 131 -5.82 -9.90 -20.39
C VAL A 131 -7.27 -9.69 -20.83
N GLU A 132 -7.52 -9.54 -22.14
CA GLU A 132 -8.86 -9.37 -22.69
C GLU A 132 -9.77 -10.57 -22.37
N TYR A 133 -9.25 -11.78 -22.52
CA TYR A 133 -9.98 -12.99 -22.14
C TYR A 133 -10.32 -12.99 -20.64
N ALA A 134 -9.36 -12.67 -19.78
CA ALA A 134 -9.55 -12.64 -18.34
C ALA A 134 -10.59 -11.60 -17.92
N TRP A 135 -10.61 -10.43 -18.56
CA TRP A 135 -11.61 -9.40 -18.29
C TRP A 135 -13.03 -9.82 -18.70
N ASN A 136 -13.16 -10.58 -19.78
CA ASN A 136 -14.44 -11.10 -20.27
C ASN A 136 -14.95 -12.34 -19.51
N LEU A 137 -14.15 -12.92 -18.61
CA LEU A 137 -14.61 -14.04 -17.78
C LEU A 137 -15.71 -13.59 -16.81
N PRO A 138 -16.75 -14.42 -16.59
CA PRO A 138 -17.72 -14.21 -15.53
C PRO A 138 -17.05 -14.08 -14.16
N PHE A 139 -17.64 -13.28 -13.27
CA PHE A 139 -17.05 -12.99 -11.95
C PHE A 139 -16.80 -14.27 -11.14
N GLU A 140 -17.71 -15.27 -11.24
CA GLU A 140 -17.60 -16.56 -10.56
C GLU A 140 -16.39 -17.40 -11.01
N MET A 141 -15.85 -17.10 -12.18
CA MET A 141 -14.59 -17.70 -12.65
C MET A 141 -13.36 -17.02 -12.08
N LYS A 142 -13.50 -15.77 -11.66
CA LYS A 142 -12.45 -14.98 -11.00
C LYS A 142 -12.42 -15.25 -9.49
N ILE A 143 -13.59 -15.13 -8.83
CA ILE A 143 -13.76 -15.36 -7.40
C ILE A 143 -14.97 -16.25 -7.16
N LYS A 144 -14.80 -17.37 -6.46
CA LYS A 144 -15.86 -18.27 -6.07
C LYS A 144 -15.66 -18.77 -4.65
N ASN A 145 -16.70 -18.72 -3.83
CA ASN A 145 -16.67 -19.14 -2.43
C ASN A 145 -15.49 -18.53 -1.65
N ASN A 146 -15.31 -17.24 -1.75
CA ASN A 146 -14.20 -16.50 -1.14
C ASN A 146 -12.79 -16.93 -1.61
N THR A 147 -12.70 -17.71 -2.68
CA THR A 147 -11.43 -18.17 -3.28
C THR A 147 -11.13 -17.38 -4.53
N GLY A 148 -10.12 -16.52 -4.47
CA GLY A 148 -9.62 -15.79 -5.63
C GLY A 148 -8.89 -16.69 -6.64
N LYS A 149 -8.81 -16.23 -7.90
CA LYS A 149 -8.15 -16.95 -9.00
C LYS A 149 -8.75 -18.35 -9.25
N TRP A 150 -10.06 -18.49 -9.03
CA TRP A 150 -10.71 -19.79 -9.02
C TRP A 150 -10.51 -20.57 -10.34
N GLY A 151 -10.70 -19.93 -11.48
CA GLY A 151 -10.48 -20.56 -12.80
C GLY A 151 -9.04 -21.06 -12.97
N LEU A 152 -8.04 -20.24 -12.63
CA LEU A 152 -6.64 -20.64 -12.70
C LEU A 152 -6.31 -21.78 -11.74
N ARG A 153 -6.86 -21.79 -10.52
CA ARG A 153 -6.69 -22.90 -9.57
C ARG A 153 -7.25 -24.21 -10.11
N LYS A 154 -8.40 -24.15 -10.81
CA LYS A 154 -9.01 -25.32 -11.48
C LYS A 154 -8.16 -25.85 -12.62
N ILE A 155 -7.50 -24.99 -13.37
CA ILE A 155 -6.56 -25.42 -14.41
C ILE A 155 -5.32 -26.03 -13.75
N LEU A 156 -4.74 -25.33 -12.77
CA LEU A 156 -3.51 -25.74 -12.08
C LEU A 156 -3.67 -27.10 -11.39
N SER A 157 -4.81 -27.39 -10.78
CA SER A 157 -5.08 -28.66 -10.09
C SER A 157 -5.06 -29.90 -11.01
N LYS A 158 -5.05 -29.70 -12.33
CA LYS A 158 -4.85 -30.80 -13.28
C LYS A 158 -3.39 -31.21 -13.43
N TYR A 159 -2.47 -30.33 -13.06
CA TYR A 159 -1.02 -30.51 -13.27
C TYR A 159 -0.24 -30.59 -11.96
N VAL A 160 -0.74 -29.95 -10.90
CA VAL A 160 -0.06 -29.83 -9.61
C VAL A 160 -1.01 -30.23 -8.50
N PRO A 161 -0.59 -31.10 -7.55
CA PRO A 161 -1.40 -31.46 -6.39
C PRO A 161 -1.84 -30.23 -5.58
N THR A 162 -3.07 -30.22 -5.09
CA THR A 162 -3.65 -29.10 -4.34
C THR A 162 -2.91 -28.80 -3.05
N GLU A 163 -2.31 -29.80 -2.41
CA GLU A 163 -1.51 -29.68 -1.19
C GLU A 163 -0.29 -28.76 -1.37
N ILE A 164 0.21 -28.67 -2.61
CA ILE A 164 1.33 -27.75 -2.94
C ILE A 164 0.84 -26.33 -3.16
N THR A 165 -0.37 -26.16 -3.73
CA THR A 165 -0.88 -24.85 -4.15
C THR A 165 -1.74 -24.16 -3.09
N ASP A 166 -2.41 -24.91 -2.21
CA ASP A 166 -3.31 -24.41 -1.19
C ASP A 166 -2.61 -24.20 0.16
N ARG A 167 -1.43 -23.55 0.11
CA ARG A 167 -0.68 -23.16 1.30
C ARG A 167 -1.03 -21.73 1.72
N PRO A 168 -0.95 -21.41 3.04
CA PRO A 168 -1.01 -20.02 3.48
C PRO A 168 0.02 -19.18 2.74
N LYS A 169 -0.39 -18.02 2.24
CA LYS A 169 0.52 -17.09 1.58
C LYS A 169 1.51 -16.53 2.59
N THR A 170 2.78 -16.65 2.31
CA THR A 170 3.86 -15.89 2.94
C THR A 170 4.21 -14.72 2.03
N GLY A 171 4.16 -13.50 2.55
CA GLY A 171 4.60 -12.32 1.79
C GLY A 171 6.13 -12.30 1.66
N PHE A 172 6.63 -11.70 0.59
CA PHE A 172 8.05 -11.35 0.42
C PHE A 172 8.38 -10.07 1.20
N ALA A 173 7.95 -9.97 2.45
CA ALA A 173 8.22 -8.79 3.24
C ALA A 173 9.71 -8.75 3.61
N VAL A 174 10.39 -7.68 3.19
CA VAL A 174 11.72 -7.34 3.67
C VAL A 174 11.57 -6.66 5.03
N PRO A 175 12.37 -6.98 6.05
CA PRO A 175 12.24 -6.44 7.40
C PRO A 175 12.78 -5.00 7.50
N ILE A 176 12.37 -4.11 6.60
CA ILE A 176 12.84 -2.72 6.52
C ILE A 176 12.65 -1.99 7.86
N GLY A 177 11.52 -2.20 8.53
CA GLY A 177 11.27 -1.58 9.83
C GLY A 177 12.30 -1.94 10.89
N GLU A 178 12.77 -3.19 10.93
CA GLU A 178 13.85 -3.60 11.84
C GLU A 178 15.21 -3.07 11.37
N TRP A 179 15.44 -2.99 10.07
CA TRP A 179 16.65 -2.39 9.54
C TRP A 179 16.75 -0.91 9.85
N LEU A 180 15.65 -0.16 9.78
CA LEU A 180 15.59 1.25 10.16
C LEU A 180 15.80 1.48 11.67
N ARG A 181 15.51 0.47 12.50
CA ARG A 181 15.80 0.51 13.94
C ARG A 181 17.22 0.02 14.28
N GLY A 182 17.90 -0.62 13.32
CA GLY A 182 19.21 -1.24 13.47
C GLY A 182 20.22 -0.76 12.41
N PRO A 183 20.60 -1.62 11.46
CA PRO A 183 21.75 -1.35 10.56
C PRO A 183 21.58 -0.14 9.65
N LEU A 184 20.35 0.30 9.35
CA LEU A 184 20.08 1.47 8.51
C LEU A 184 19.76 2.73 9.35
N LYS A 185 19.84 2.68 10.66
CA LYS A 185 19.43 3.79 11.52
C LYS A 185 20.24 5.06 11.26
N GLU A 186 21.57 4.95 11.27
CA GLU A 186 22.48 6.10 11.08
C GLU A 186 22.32 6.72 9.70
N TRP A 187 22.24 5.86 8.65
CA TRP A 187 21.96 6.30 7.29
C TRP A 187 20.62 7.05 7.18
N ALA A 188 19.58 6.54 7.81
CA ALA A 188 18.27 7.19 7.80
C ALA A 188 18.30 8.53 8.57
N GLU A 189 18.96 8.59 9.74
CA GLU A 189 19.13 9.81 10.53
C GLU A 189 19.85 10.90 9.74
N ASP A 190 20.87 10.56 8.94
CA ASP A 190 21.56 11.51 8.09
C ASP A 190 20.63 12.09 7.02
N LEU A 191 19.84 11.26 6.35
CA LEU A 191 18.91 11.68 5.31
C LEU A 191 17.78 12.58 5.83
N ILE A 192 17.27 12.31 7.04
CA ILE A 192 16.19 13.08 7.66
C ILE A 192 16.68 14.03 8.74
N ASN A 193 17.94 14.46 8.65
CA ASN A 193 18.51 15.46 9.54
C ASN A 193 17.68 16.74 9.49
N GLU A 194 17.40 17.32 10.68
CA GLU A 194 16.50 18.47 10.80
C GLU A 194 16.99 19.70 10.03
N GLU A 195 18.27 20.02 10.11
CA GLU A 195 18.86 21.18 9.40
C GLU A 195 18.79 20.97 7.88
N LYS A 196 18.99 19.73 7.41
CA LYS A 196 18.88 19.36 5.99
C LYS A 196 17.44 19.57 5.51
N LEU A 197 16.45 19.04 6.21
CA LEU A 197 15.03 19.18 5.84
C LEU A 197 14.56 20.63 5.84
N ILE A 198 14.99 21.43 6.82
CA ILE A 198 14.68 22.87 6.88
C ILE A 198 15.29 23.60 5.67
N ARG A 199 16.55 23.35 5.35
CA ARG A 199 17.24 23.99 4.23
C ARG A 199 16.61 23.64 2.88
N GLN A 200 16.17 22.39 2.71
CA GLN A 200 15.52 21.93 1.48
C GLN A 200 14.11 22.50 1.29
N GLY A 201 13.35 22.67 2.37
CA GLY A 201 12.03 23.32 2.34
C GLY A 201 10.91 22.53 1.67
N TYR A 202 11.09 21.22 1.41
CA TYR A 202 10.06 20.37 0.79
C TYR A 202 9.21 19.63 1.82
N ILE A 203 9.80 19.25 2.95
CA ILE A 203 9.20 18.35 3.92
C ILE A 203 9.17 18.98 5.31
N ASN A 204 8.08 18.77 6.02
CA ASN A 204 7.91 19.23 7.39
C ASN A 204 8.79 18.42 8.36
N HIS A 205 9.94 19.00 8.73
CA HIS A 205 10.92 18.37 9.60
C HIS A 205 10.33 17.90 10.94
N LYS A 206 9.43 18.69 11.56
CA LYS A 206 8.81 18.34 12.85
C LYS A 206 7.95 17.09 12.75
N LYS A 207 7.17 16.95 11.66
CA LYS A 207 6.33 15.78 11.42
C LYS A 207 7.19 14.55 11.16
N VAL A 208 8.24 14.68 10.34
CA VAL A 208 9.17 13.58 10.05
C VAL A 208 9.87 13.11 11.31
N ARG A 209 10.38 14.04 12.15
CA ARG A 209 11.02 13.67 13.42
C ARG A 209 10.06 12.95 14.37
N ASN A 210 8.81 13.40 14.48
CA ASN A 210 7.81 12.76 15.32
C ASN A 210 7.51 11.31 14.87
N ILE A 211 7.27 11.08 13.57
CA ILE A 211 7.02 9.72 13.07
C ILE A 211 8.25 8.82 13.19
N TRP A 212 9.46 9.39 13.04
CA TRP A 212 10.71 8.68 13.25
C TRP A 212 10.87 8.22 14.70
N GLU A 213 10.68 9.10 15.67
CA GLU A 213 10.77 8.79 17.09
C GLU A 213 9.73 7.75 17.51
N MET A 214 8.49 7.87 17.03
CA MET A 214 7.45 6.89 17.29
C MET A 214 7.79 5.52 16.68
N HIS A 215 8.43 5.48 15.50
CA HIS A 215 8.90 4.25 14.90
C HIS A 215 10.07 3.64 15.68
N GLN A 216 11.07 4.43 16.07
CA GLN A 216 12.22 4.00 16.86
C GLN A 216 11.82 3.44 18.23
N SER A 217 10.86 4.09 18.91
CA SER A 217 10.33 3.65 20.19
C SER A 217 9.40 2.43 20.11
N ARG A 218 9.11 1.91 18.91
CA ARG A 218 8.14 0.83 18.66
C ARG A 218 6.71 1.16 19.12
N SER A 219 6.41 2.42 19.40
CA SER A 219 5.05 2.84 19.76
C SER A 219 4.10 2.79 18.57
N TYR A 220 4.64 2.97 17.36
CA TYR A 220 3.91 2.80 16.11
C TYR A 220 4.84 2.33 14.98
N ASP A 221 4.30 1.59 14.00
CA ASP A 221 5.06 1.16 12.83
C ASP A 221 4.81 2.11 11.65
N TYR A 222 5.77 2.99 11.41
CA TYR A 222 5.78 3.93 10.29
C TYR A 222 6.74 3.52 9.17
N THR A 223 7.03 2.22 9.03
CA THR A 223 8.02 1.73 8.07
C THR A 223 7.80 2.26 6.66
N SER A 224 6.59 2.13 6.11
CA SER A 224 6.29 2.55 4.74
C SER A 224 6.45 4.06 4.53
N GLN A 225 5.91 4.87 5.47
CA GLN A 225 5.97 6.32 5.40
C GLN A 225 7.42 6.83 5.46
N ILE A 226 8.19 6.30 6.41
CA ILE A 226 9.60 6.67 6.57
C ILE A 226 10.38 6.24 5.33
N TRP A 227 10.14 5.03 4.81
CA TRP A 227 10.81 4.54 3.62
C TRP A 227 10.57 5.44 2.40
N SER A 228 9.34 5.87 2.17
CA SER A 228 9.00 6.81 1.09
C SER A 228 9.75 8.13 1.22
N ILE A 229 9.83 8.68 2.45
CA ILE A 229 10.58 9.91 2.72
C ILE A 229 12.09 9.71 2.46
N LEU A 230 12.65 8.61 2.90
CA LEU A 230 14.07 8.30 2.69
C LEU A 230 14.39 8.13 1.20
N MET A 231 13.53 7.46 0.44
CA MET A 231 13.73 7.33 -1.00
C MET A 231 13.67 8.68 -1.73
N PHE A 232 12.77 9.56 -1.32
CA PHE A 232 12.73 10.94 -1.82
C PHE A 232 14.01 11.70 -1.49
N GLN A 233 14.53 11.57 -0.27
CA GLN A 233 15.79 12.20 0.13
C GLN A 233 16.99 11.65 -0.63
N CYS A 234 17.05 10.34 -0.85
CA CYS A 234 18.10 9.72 -1.68
C CYS A 234 18.06 10.23 -3.13
N TRP A 235 16.86 10.40 -3.68
CA TRP A 235 16.71 10.95 -5.03
C TRP A 235 17.18 12.40 -5.09
N LEU A 236 16.81 13.24 -4.13
CA LEU A 236 17.27 14.63 -4.03
C LEU A 236 18.79 14.78 -3.89
N GLU A 237 19.47 13.81 -3.31
CA GLU A 237 20.94 13.84 -3.19
C GLU A 237 21.65 13.35 -4.46
N ALA A 238 20.96 12.65 -5.33
CA ALA A 238 21.50 12.13 -6.58
C ALA A 238 21.38 13.13 -7.75
N GLU A 239 20.54 14.17 -7.61
CA GLU A 239 20.35 15.28 -8.57
C GLU A 239 21.37 16.39 -8.36
#